data_f37f26d6fd17cd746429dab5312c8176
#
_entry.id   f37f26d6fd17cd746429dab5312c8176
#
_cell.length_a   1.000
_cell.length_b   1.000
_cell.length_c   1.000
_cell.angle_alpha   90.00
_cell.angle_beta   90.00
_cell.angle_gamma   90.00
#
_symmetry.space_group_name_H-M   'P 1'
#
loop_
_entity.id
_entity.type
_entity.pdbx_description
1 polymer ?
#
loop_
_entity_poly.entity_id
_entity_poly.type
_entity_poly.pdbx_seq_one_letter_code
_entity_poly.pdbx_strand_id
1 'polypeptide(L)'
;MKKYITISREYGSGGHTIGSIVAKELGIPFYDNEIIDLAAKDSGLHPDFIKKNEQNISSGWFYTLLLGASYATPGTGSMHLGMNSATSAAPLADQVFNAQRNAIIQLAKKGPCVIVGRCSDYVLRHCEEIDRKDILNIFIYAPLADKVQYAIKTKGLDPATAERDVKLIDKRRANHYNTFTERTWGNRAHYDMLINSSLLGMEKTAKMIAQIAKES
;
A
#
# COMPACT_ATOMS: atom_id res chain seq x y z
N MET A 1 -2.12 0.38 -24.99
CA MET A 1 -1.10 0.53 -23.93
C MET A 1 -1.77 0.93 -22.63
N LYS A 2 -1.53 0.18 -21.58
CA LYS A 2 -2.01 0.53 -20.22
C LYS A 2 -1.29 1.78 -19.72
N LYS A 3 -2.06 2.71 -19.15
CA LYS A 3 -1.51 3.97 -18.60
C LYS A 3 -1.12 3.85 -17.14
N TYR A 4 -1.88 3.08 -16.36
CA TYR A 4 -1.72 2.97 -14.93
C TYR A 4 -1.40 1.53 -14.55
N ILE A 5 -0.21 1.30 -14.01
CA ILE A 5 0.20 -0.02 -13.54
C ILE A 5 0.25 0.02 -12.00
N THR A 6 -0.58 -0.78 -11.34
CA THR A 6 -0.54 -0.91 -9.88
C THR A 6 0.11 -2.23 -9.49
N ILE A 7 0.97 -2.19 -8.48
CA ILE A 7 1.68 -3.38 -8.01
C ILE A 7 1.41 -3.57 -6.53
N SER A 8 0.49 -4.48 -6.22
CA SER A 8 0.35 -5.08 -4.89
C SER A 8 1.38 -6.19 -4.73
N ARG A 9 1.91 -6.40 -3.52
CA ARG A 9 3.06 -7.29 -3.37
C ARG A 9 3.21 -7.85 -1.96
N GLU A 10 3.66 -9.08 -1.84
CA GLU A 10 4.15 -9.65 -0.59
C GLU A 10 5.51 -9.05 -0.20
N TYR A 11 5.84 -9.07 1.09
CA TYR A 11 7.14 -8.60 1.58
C TYR A 11 8.24 -9.61 1.21
N GLY A 12 9.34 -9.10 0.65
CA GLY A 12 10.41 -9.96 0.17
C GLY A 12 10.19 -10.56 -1.23
N SER A 13 9.04 -10.33 -1.88
CA SER A 13 8.79 -10.78 -3.26
C SER A 13 9.47 -9.95 -4.34
N GLY A 14 10.17 -8.87 -4.00
CA GLY A 14 10.80 -7.98 -4.97
C GLY A 14 9.86 -7.03 -5.71
N GLY A 15 8.58 -6.97 -5.35
CA GLY A 15 7.58 -6.17 -6.08
C GLY A 15 7.91 -4.68 -6.20
N HIS A 16 8.57 -4.07 -5.20
CA HIS A 16 9.05 -2.69 -5.31
C HIS A 16 10.12 -2.54 -6.41
N THR A 17 11.12 -3.42 -6.41
CA THR A 17 12.19 -3.42 -7.42
C THR A 17 11.62 -3.67 -8.83
N ILE A 18 10.71 -4.64 -8.96
CA ILE A 18 10.00 -4.92 -10.21
C ILE A 18 9.27 -3.68 -10.71
N GLY A 19 8.50 -2.99 -9.84
CA GLY A 19 7.78 -1.76 -10.21
C GLY A 19 8.69 -0.65 -10.70
N SER A 20 9.82 -0.43 -10.03
CA SER A 20 10.82 0.55 -10.45
C SER A 20 11.42 0.22 -11.82
N ILE A 21 11.71 -1.06 -12.11
CA ILE A 21 12.19 -1.49 -13.42
C ILE A 21 11.10 -1.32 -14.48
N VAL A 22 9.85 -1.71 -14.19
CA VAL A 22 8.71 -1.50 -15.12
C VAL A 22 8.57 -0.04 -15.51
N ALA A 23 8.62 0.86 -14.53
CA ALA A 23 8.52 2.31 -14.78
C ALA A 23 9.65 2.80 -15.70
N LYS A 24 10.88 2.34 -15.46
CA LYS A 24 12.04 2.65 -16.29
C LYS A 24 11.90 2.13 -17.73
N GLU A 25 11.43 0.89 -17.91
CA GLU A 25 11.23 0.25 -19.22
C GLU A 25 10.10 0.93 -20.03
N LEU A 26 9.14 1.53 -19.34
CA LEU A 26 8.03 2.26 -19.96
C LEU A 26 8.31 3.77 -20.10
N GLY A 27 9.35 4.31 -19.45
CA GLY A 27 9.66 5.73 -19.44
C GLY A 27 8.61 6.57 -18.71
N ILE A 28 7.95 6.00 -17.68
CA ILE A 28 6.89 6.67 -16.91
C ILE A 28 7.26 6.78 -15.42
N PRO A 29 6.68 7.75 -14.68
CA PRO A 29 6.93 7.92 -13.25
C PRO A 29 6.64 6.67 -12.42
N PHE A 30 7.43 6.50 -11.35
CA PHE A 30 7.27 5.48 -10.32
C PHE A 30 6.92 6.15 -9.00
N TYR A 31 5.83 5.71 -8.35
CA TYR A 31 5.36 6.29 -7.10
C TYR A 31 5.26 5.24 -5.99
N ASP A 32 5.90 5.49 -4.87
CA ASP A 32 5.80 4.75 -3.61
C ASP A 32 5.83 5.72 -2.41
N ASN A 33 6.99 6.25 -2.03
CA ASN A 33 7.13 7.17 -0.90
C ASN A 33 6.54 8.56 -1.19
N GLU A 34 6.56 9.00 -2.43
CA GLU A 34 5.99 10.28 -2.87
C GLU A 34 4.50 10.42 -2.55
N ILE A 35 3.80 9.29 -2.43
CA ILE A 35 2.39 9.27 -2.00
C ILE A 35 2.28 9.71 -0.54
N ILE A 36 3.22 9.29 0.32
CA ILE A 36 3.25 9.68 1.73
C ILE A 36 3.49 11.18 1.86
N ASP A 37 4.48 11.70 1.13
CA ASP A 37 4.85 13.11 1.18
C ASP A 37 3.71 14.00 0.69
N LEU A 38 3.05 13.61 -0.40
CA LEU A 38 1.90 14.34 -0.93
C LEU A 38 0.68 14.25 0.02
N ALA A 39 0.40 13.06 0.55
CA ALA A 39 -0.67 12.86 1.51
C ALA A 39 -0.46 13.69 2.80
N ALA A 40 0.78 13.77 3.28
CA ALA A 40 1.15 14.60 4.43
C ALA A 40 0.92 16.09 4.15
N LYS A 41 1.38 16.56 3.00
CA LYS A 41 1.22 17.95 2.57
C LYS A 41 -0.25 18.37 2.49
N ASP A 42 -1.09 17.52 1.90
CA ASP A 42 -2.49 17.85 1.64
C ASP A 42 -3.38 17.70 2.88
N SER A 43 -3.04 16.77 3.79
CA SER A 43 -3.82 16.51 5.02
C SER A 43 -3.36 17.30 6.23
N GLY A 44 -2.17 17.91 6.18
CA GLY A 44 -1.52 18.53 7.35
C GLY A 44 -0.99 17.50 8.38
N LEU A 45 -1.02 16.21 8.07
CA LEU A 45 -0.48 15.16 8.92
C LEU A 45 1.04 15.03 8.70
N HIS A 46 1.79 14.73 9.77
CA HIS A 46 3.24 14.53 9.63
C HIS A 46 3.55 13.26 8.81
N PRO A 47 4.53 13.26 7.88
CA PRO A 47 4.87 12.08 7.07
C PRO A 47 5.17 10.82 7.89
N ASP A 48 5.92 10.96 8.99
CA ASP A 48 6.22 9.83 9.91
C ASP A 48 4.95 9.25 10.55
N PHE A 49 3.95 10.10 10.78
CA PHE A 49 2.68 9.67 11.33
C PHE A 49 1.92 8.81 10.31
N ILE A 50 1.85 9.22 9.05
CA ILE A 50 1.24 8.44 7.95
C ILE A 50 1.96 7.11 7.81
N LYS A 51 3.30 7.13 7.76
CA LYS A 51 4.14 5.93 7.61
C LYS A 51 3.99 4.94 8.77
N LYS A 52 3.92 5.43 10.02
CA LYS A 52 3.68 4.57 11.20
C LYS A 52 2.28 3.95 11.18
N ASN A 53 1.27 4.66 10.74
CA ASN A 53 -0.09 4.15 10.69
C ASN A 53 -0.30 3.11 9.57
N GLU A 54 0.37 3.22 8.42
CA GLU A 54 0.41 2.15 7.42
C GLU A 54 0.90 0.81 8.00
N GLN A 55 1.84 0.87 8.94
CA GLN A 55 2.43 -0.32 9.54
C GLN A 55 1.65 -0.85 10.76
N ASN A 56 0.89 0.00 11.45
CA ASN A 56 0.31 -0.29 12.77
C ASN A 56 -1.20 -0.58 12.77
N ILE A 57 -1.93 -0.46 11.65
CA ILE A 57 -3.38 -0.75 11.57
C ILE A 57 -3.71 -2.20 11.99
N SER A 58 -2.70 -3.05 12.18
CA SER A 58 -2.87 -4.44 12.58
C SER A 58 -2.81 -4.72 14.09
N SER A 59 -2.50 -3.75 14.94
CA SER A 59 -2.57 -3.98 16.38
C SER A 59 -3.92 -3.47 16.89
N GLY A 60 -4.81 -4.38 17.24
CA GLY A 60 -6.10 -4.07 17.86
C GLY A 60 -6.00 -3.18 19.10
N TRP A 61 -4.80 -3.01 19.64
CA TRP A 61 -4.43 -2.07 20.69
C TRP A 61 -4.61 -0.62 20.27
N PHE A 62 -4.24 -0.25 19.03
CA PHE A 62 -4.39 1.14 18.57
C PHE A 62 -5.86 1.48 18.28
N TYR A 63 -6.61 0.50 17.78
CA TYR A 63 -8.06 0.62 17.59
C TYR A 63 -8.78 0.73 18.96
N THR A 64 -8.32 -0.01 19.95
CA THR A 64 -8.83 0.04 21.34
C THR A 64 -8.48 1.38 22.02
N LEU A 65 -7.28 1.93 21.77
CA LEU A 65 -6.89 3.24 22.29
C LEU A 65 -7.72 4.37 21.67
N LEU A 66 -8.00 4.28 20.37
CA LEU A 66 -8.79 5.27 19.63
C LEU A 66 -10.28 5.20 20.04
N LEU A 67 -10.84 4.00 20.19
CA LEU A 67 -12.21 3.80 20.70
C LEU A 67 -12.28 4.03 22.21
N GLY A 68 -11.25 3.66 22.96
CA GLY A 68 -11.19 3.87 24.41
C GLY A 68 -11.15 5.34 24.83
N ALA A 69 -10.58 6.20 24.00
CA ALA A 69 -10.65 7.65 24.22
C ALA A 69 -12.08 8.23 24.05
N SER A 70 -12.96 7.51 23.35
CA SER A 70 -14.36 7.90 23.17
C SER A 70 -15.29 7.36 24.26
N TYR A 71 -14.85 6.41 25.08
CA TYR A 71 -15.62 5.78 26.17
C TYR A 71 -14.96 5.92 27.54
N ALA A 72 -14.19 6.98 27.77
CA ALA A 72 -13.71 7.30 29.13
C ALA A 72 -14.88 7.61 30.04
N THR A 73 -15.20 6.70 30.96
CA THR A 73 -16.18 6.88 32.04
C THR A 73 -15.86 8.14 32.87
N PRO A 74 -16.85 8.86 33.38
CA PRO A 74 -16.64 10.08 34.16
C PRO A 74 -16.12 9.71 35.55
N GLY A 75 -14.86 9.99 35.79
CA GLY A 75 -14.28 9.89 37.15
C GLY A 75 -12.84 9.46 37.17
N THR A 76 -11.91 10.25 36.67
CA THR A 76 -10.59 10.57 37.23
C THR A 76 -9.76 11.33 36.18
N GLY A 77 -9.43 12.60 36.46
CA GLY A 77 -8.31 13.34 35.92
C GLY A 77 -8.38 13.73 34.43
N SER A 78 -9.04 14.85 34.13
CA SER A 78 -9.03 15.54 32.83
C SER A 78 -7.62 15.90 32.38
N MET A 79 -7.09 15.27 31.33
CA MET A 79 -6.20 15.97 30.42
C MET A 79 -7.06 16.62 29.33
N HIS A 80 -7.32 17.91 29.50
CA HIS A 80 -7.94 18.76 28.49
C HIS A 80 -6.94 19.00 27.35
N LEU A 81 -6.98 18.14 26.33
CA LEU A 81 -6.57 18.53 24.98
C LEU A 81 -7.79 19.21 24.36
N GLY A 82 -7.71 20.52 24.21
CA GLY A 82 -8.80 21.35 23.67
C GLY A 82 -9.27 20.86 22.31
N MET A 83 -10.39 20.16 22.31
CA MET A 83 -11.19 19.88 21.12
C MET A 83 -12.51 20.61 21.26
N ASN A 84 -12.53 21.88 20.85
CA ASN A 84 -13.75 22.56 20.47
C ASN A 84 -14.05 22.20 19.01
N SER A 85 -15.07 21.46 18.81
CA SER A 85 -16.05 21.47 17.73
C SER A 85 -16.58 20.08 17.45
N ALA A 86 -17.86 19.87 17.70
CA ALA A 86 -18.62 18.69 17.31
C ALA A 86 -18.79 18.64 15.78
N THR A 87 -17.80 18.11 15.11
CA THR A 87 -17.92 17.49 13.80
C THR A 87 -17.45 16.07 13.97
N SER A 88 -18.21 15.09 13.50
CA SER A 88 -17.89 13.67 13.52
C SER A 88 -16.59 13.43 12.74
N ALA A 89 -15.44 13.64 13.39
CA ALA A 89 -14.15 13.41 12.79
C ALA A 89 -14.04 11.92 12.51
N ALA A 90 -13.86 11.57 11.24
CA ALA A 90 -13.60 10.20 10.83
C ALA A 90 -12.44 9.62 11.65
N PRO A 91 -12.45 8.30 11.98
CA PRO A 91 -11.34 7.66 12.64
C PRO A 91 -10.01 8.01 11.96
N LEU A 92 -8.95 8.17 12.75
CA LEU A 92 -7.67 8.64 12.25
C LEU A 92 -7.11 7.76 11.10
N ALA A 93 -7.40 6.46 11.15
CA ALA A 93 -7.04 5.52 10.09
C ALA A 93 -7.72 5.86 8.75
N ASP A 94 -9.00 6.28 8.80
CA ASP A 94 -9.75 6.71 7.61
C ASP A 94 -9.21 8.03 7.06
N GLN A 95 -8.78 8.95 7.93
CA GLN A 95 -8.16 10.21 7.50
C GLN A 95 -6.84 9.94 6.74
N VAL A 96 -6.00 9.04 7.27
CA VAL A 96 -4.75 8.62 6.61
C VAL A 96 -5.05 7.94 5.27
N PHE A 97 -5.99 7.00 5.24
CA PHE A 97 -6.38 6.33 4.01
C PHE A 97 -6.93 7.31 2.97
N ASN A 98 -7.81 8.23 3.35
CA ASN A 98 -8.36 9.24 2.46
C ASN A 98 -7.28 10.19 1.93
N ALA A 99 -6.32 10.60 2.76
CA ALA A 99 -5.19 11.42 2.31
C ALA A 99 -4.34 10.67 1.25
N GLN A 100 -4.04 9.40 1.47
CA GLN A 100 -3.31 8.58 0.51
C GLN A 100 -4.11 8.33 -0.78
N ARG A 101 -5.42 8.07 -0.66
CA ARG A 101 -6.32 7.94 -1.80
C ARG A 101 -6.29 9.20 -2.68
N ASN A 102 -6.40 10.37 -2.07
CA ASN A 102 -6.37 11.64 -2.79
C ASN A 102 -5.01 11.86 -3.47
N ALA A 103 -3.90 11.57 -2.78
CA ALA A 103 -2.55 11.66 -3.34
C ALA A 103 -2.39 10.72 -4.56
N ILE A 104 -2.86 9.48 -4.47
CA ILE A 104 -2.82 8.51 -5.59
C ILE A 104 -3.58 9.05 -6.80
N ILE A 105 -4.79 9.57 -6.61
CA ILE A 105 -5.61 10.15 -7.69
C ILE A 105 -4.92 11.37 -8.32
N GLN A 106 -4.38 12.27 -7.50
CA GLN A 106 -3.65 13.46 -7.99
C GLN A 106 -2.42 13.07 -8.81
N LEU A 107 -1.65 12.05 -8.38
CA LEU A 107 -0.49 11.57 -9.12
C LEU A 107 -0.89 10.90 -10.43
N ALA A 108 -1.94 10.09 -10.44
CA ALA A 108 -2.46 9.46 -11.64
C ALA A 108 -3.00 10.49 -12.67
N LYS A 109 -3.60 11.59 -12.22
CA LYS A 109 -4.06 12.69 -13.09
C LYS A 109 -2.92 13.40 -13.83
N LYS A 110 -1.67 13.30 -13.35
CA LYS A 110 -0.51 13.87 -14.04
C LYS A 110 -0.13 13.08 -15.30
N GLY A 111 -0.61 11.86 -15.46
CA GLY A 111 -0.35 11.02 -16.62
C GLY A 111 -0.04 9.56 -16.28
N PRO A 112 0.43 8.77 -17.24
CA PRO A 112 0.79 7.37 -17.05
C PRO A 112 1.81 7.20 -15.93
N CYS A 113 1.63 6.16 -15.08
CA CYS A 113 2.52 5.92 -13.96
C CYS A 113 2.47 4.48 -13.44
N VAL A 114 3.49 4.09 -12.68
CA VAL A 114 3.52 2.87 -11.87
C VAL A 114 3.35 3.24 -10.41
N ILE A 115 2.41 2.62 -9.72
CA ILE A 115 2.14 2.85 -8.29
C ILE A 115 2.26 1.56 -7.51
N VAL A 116 2.97 1.58 -6.37
CA VAL A 116 3.22 0.39 -5.58
C VAL A 116 2.49 0.43 -4.23
N GLY A 117 1.54 -0.47 -4.04
CA GLY A 117 0.81 -0.68 -2.77
C GLY A 117 -0.26 0.36 -2.47
N ARG A 118 -0.57 0.55 -1.17
CA ARG A 118 -1.55 1.53 -0.63
C ARG A 118 -2.94 1.43 -1.23
N CYS A 119 -3.36 0.19 -1.52
CA CYS A 119 -4.65 -0.07 -2.16
C CYS A 119 -4.85 0.67 -3.49
N SER A 120 -3.75 1.00 -4.20
CA SER A 120 -3.81 1.77 -5.45
C SER A 120 -4.62 1.08 -6.54
N ASP A 121 -4.61 -0.25 -6.59
CA ASP A 121 -5.47 -1.07 -7.44
C ASP A 121 -6.96 -0.80 -7.20
N TYR A 122 -7.35 -0.72 -5.92
CA TYR A 122 -8.72 -0.40 -5.51
C TYR A 122 -9.04 1.07 -5.80
N VAL A 123 -8.17 1.98 -5.40
CA VAL A 123 -8.37 3.43 -5.55
C VAL A 123 -8.58 3.82 -7.01
N LEU A 124 -7.72 3.36 -7.92
CA LEU A 124 -7.83 3.73 -9.33
C LEU A 124 -9.04 3.09 -10.00
N ARG A 125 -9.39 1.84 -9.66
CA ARG A 125 -10.60 1.18 -10.21
C ARG A 125 -11.91 1.83 -9.79
N HIS A 126 -11.92 2.60 -8.68
CA HIS A 126 -13.08 3.32 -8.17
C HIS A 126 -13.00 4.84 -8.40
N CYS A 127 -12.04 5.30 -9.19
CA CYS A 127 -11.95 6.68 -9.63
C CYS A 127 -12.72 6.84 -10.95
N GLU A 128 -13.79 7.64 -10.94
CA GLU A 128 -14.64 7.87 -12.12
C GLU A 128 -13.89 8.55 -13.28
N GLU A 129 -12.83 9.30 -12.96
CA GLU A 129 -12.03 10.03 -13.93
C GLU A 129 -10.98 9.16 -14.65
N ILE A 130 -10.80 7.90 -14.22
CA ILE A 130 -9.82 6.96 -14.78
C ILE A 130 -10.55 5.79 -15.44
N ASP A 131 -10.34 5.62 -16.73
CA ASP A 131 -10.92 4.50 -17.47
C ASP A 131 -10.27 3.17 -17.01
N ARG A 132 -11.11 2.24 -16.58
CA ARG A 132 -10.66 0.92 -16.09
C ARG A 132 -9.85 0.14 -17.11
N LYS A 133 -10.09 0.36 -18.40
CA LYS A 133 -9.32 -0.28 -19.49
C LYS A 133 -7.86 0.18 -19.52
N ASP A 134 -7.56 1.38 -18.99
CA ASP A 134 -6.21 1.93 -18.92
C ASP A 134 -5.40 1.39 -17.72
N ILE A 135 -6.03 0.63 -16.82
CA ILE A 135 -5.39 0.10 -15.60
C ILE A 135 -4.92 -1.34 -15.82
N LEU A 136 -3.75 -1.66 -15.29
CA LEU A 136 -3.21 -3.01 -15.15
C LEU A 136 -2.87 -3.25 -13.67
N ASN A 137 -3.64 -4.08 -13.01
CA ASN A 137 -3.44 -4.42 -11.59
C ASN A 137 -2.70 -5.75 -11.45
N ILE A 138 -1.55 -5.71 -10.78
CA ILE A 138 -0.66 -6.85 -10.63
C ILE A 138 -0.45 -7.16 -9.16
N PHE A 139 -0.43 -8.45 -8.82
CA PHE A 139 0.01 -8.94 -7.53
C PHE A 139 1.29 -9.74 -7.66
N ILE A 140 2.35 -9.33 -6.95
CA ILE A 140 3.65 -10.02 -6.95
C ILE A 140 3.79 -10.81 -5.66
N TYR A 141 4.03 -12.12 -5.78
CA TYR A 141 4.27 -13.03 -4.67
C TYR A 141 5.52 -13.87 -4.89
N ALA A 142 5.95 -14.59 -3.86
CA ALA A 142 7.03 -15.57 -3.95
C ALA A 142 6.87 -16.64 -2.85
N PRO A 143 7.50 -17.83 -3.00
CA PRO A 143 7.61 -18.81 -1.94
C PRO A 143 8.20 -18.19 -0.67
N LEU A 144 7.71 -18.61 0.51
CA LEU A 144 8.13 -18.02 1.79
C LEU A 144 9.64 -18.08 1.98
N ALA A 145 10.27 -19.21 1.63
CA ALA A 145 11.72 -19.36 1.74
C ALA A 145 12.49 -18.30 0.93
N ASP A 146 12.05 -18.02 -0.30
CA ASP A 146 12.67 -17.04 -1.17
C ASP A 146 12.47 -15.61 -0.65
N LYS A 147 11.27 -15.32 -0.14
CA LYS A 147 10.97 -14.03 0.51
C LYS A 147 11.86 -13.78 1.73
N VAL A 148 12.05 -14.80 2.56
CA VAL A 148 12.91 -14.74 3.75
C VAL A 148 14.37 -14.50 3.34
N GLN A 149 14.90 -15.27 2.40
CA GLN A 149 16.27 -15.10 1.90
C GLN A 149 16.50 -13.71 1.29
N TYR A 150 15.56 -13.25 0.48
CA TYR A 150 15.62 -11.90 -0.08
C TYR A 150 15.60 -10.83 1.01
N ALA A 151 14.73 -10.97 2.01
CA ALA A 151 14.61 -9.99 3.09
C ALA A 151 15.87 -9.94 3.98
N ILE A 152 16.49 -11.06 4.29
CA ILE A 152 17.78 -11.12 4.98
C ILE A 152 18.85 -10.39 4.15
N LYS A 153 18.99 -10.77 2.89
CA LYS A 153 20.06 -10.26 2.02
C LYS A 153 19.92 -8.76 1.70
N THR A 154 18.71 -8.27 1.46
CA THR A 154 18.49 -6.92 0.91
C THR A 154 17.87 -5.94 1.88
N LYS A 155 17.22 -6.40 2.94
CA LYS A 155 16.58 -5.56 3.97
C LYS A 155 17.26 -5.67 5.32
N GLY A 156 18.29 -6.53 5.45
CA GLY A 156 19.07 -6.68 6.68
C GLY A 156 18.29 -7.30 7.84
N LEU A 157 17.27 -8.14 7.55
CA LEU A 157 16.55 -8.82 8.62
C LEU A 157 17.47 -9.83 9.33
N ASP A 158 17.29 -9.95 10.63
CA ASP A 158 17.97 -10.98 11.42
C ASP A 158 17.49 -12.38 10.98
N PRO A 159 18.39 -13.28 10.56
CA PRO A 159 18.03 -14.63 10.16
C PRO A 159 17.18 -15.40 11.17
N ALA A 160 17.40 -15.16 12.48
CA ALA A 160 16.66 -15.83 13.56
C ALA A 160 15.17 -15.43 13.61
N THR A 161 14.81 -14.26 13.14
CA THR A 161 13.44 -13.72 13.21
C THR A 161 12.81 -13.46 11.85
N ALA A 162 13.60 -13.52 10.76
CA ALA A 162 13.20 -13.10 9.42
C ALA A 162 11.89 -13.74 8.93
N GLU A 163 11.70 -15.04 9.14
CA GLU A 163 10.47 -15.72 8.72
C GLU A 163 9.23 -15.17 9.43
N ARG A 164 9.34 -15.00 10.75
CA ARG A 164 8.26 -14.41 11.57
C ARG A 164 7.96 -12.99 11.10
N ASP A 165 8.99 -12.20 10.84
CA ASP A 165 8.86 -10.79 10.48
C ASP A 165 8.27 -10.62 9.07
N VAL A 166 8.67 -11.47 8.11
CA VAL A 166 8.05 -11.54 6.77
C VAL A 166 6.57 -11.84 6.87
N LYS A 167 6.18 -12.88 7.61
CA LYS A 167 4.78 -13.25 7.82
C LYS A 167 3.97 -12.14 8.50
N LEU A 168 4.56 -11.48 9.50
CA LEU A 168 3.92 -10.38 10.21
C LEU A 168 3.66 -9.16 9.31
N ILE A 169 4.63 -8.80 8.47
CA ILE A 169 4.48 -7.68 7.53
C ILE A 169 3.40 -7.98 6.49
N ASP A 170 3.38 -9.19 5.95
CA ASP A 170 2.34 -9.60 5.00
C ASP A 170 0.95 -9.62 5.64
N LYS A 171 0.82 -10.10 6.88
CA LYS A 171 -0.43 -10.03 7.64
C LYS A 171 -0.89 -8.58 7.85
N ARG A 172 0.02 -7.66 8.15
CA ARG A 172 -0.31 -6.23 8.27
C ARG A 172 -0.81 -5.64 6.95
N ARG A 173 -0.17 -5.96 5.83
CA ARG A 173 -0.61 -5.53 4.50
C ARG A 173 -1.99 -6.06 4.15
N ALA A 174 -2.21 -7.37 4.41
CA ALA A 174 -3.51 -8.00 4.19
C ALA A 174 -4.60 -7.33 5.03
N ASN A 175 -4.36 -7.11 6.33
CA ASN A 175 -5.33 -6.45 7.21
C ASN A 175 -5.65 -5.04 6.72
N HIS A 176 -4.63 -4.24 6.39
CA HIS A 176 -4.83 -2.89 5.85
C HIS A 176 -5.70 -2.91 4.58
N TYR A 177 -5.33 -3.75 3.61
CA TYR A 177 -6.08 -3.87 2.37
C TYR A 177 -7.52 -4.32 2.61
N ASN A 178 -7.71 -5.38 3.40
CA ASN A 178 -9.04 -5.94 3.66
C ASN A 178 -9.95 -4.93 4.39
N THR A 179 -9.40 -4.16 5.32
CA THR A 179 -10.15 -3.15 6.09
C THR A 179 -10.66 -2.03 5.19
N PHE A 180 -9.81 -1.48 4.31
CA PHE A 180 -10.17 -0.30 3.52
C PHE A 180 -10.84 -0.60 2.18
N THR A 181 -10.76 -1.84 1.70
CA THR A 181 -11.32 -2.21 0.39
C THR A 181 -12.49 -3.16 0.48
N GLU A 182 -12.75 -3.74 1.65
CA GLU A 182 -13.71 -4.84 1.86
C GLU A 182 -13.44 -6.06 0.94
N ARG A 183 -12.19 -6.21 0.51
CA ARG A 183 -11.71 -7.26 -0.39
C ARG A 183 -10.64 -8.09 0.29
N THR A 184 -10.43 -9.31 -0.19
CA THR A 184 -9.33 -10.16 0.28
C THR A 184 -8.05 -9.85 -0.49
N TRP A 185 -6.98 -9.47 0.22
CA TRP A 185 -5.67 -9.21 -0.36
C TRP A 185 -5.10 -10.46 -1.05
N GLY A 186 -4.57 -10.29 -2.26
CA GLY A 186 -4.03 -11.40 -3.06
C GLY A 186 -5.09 -12.31 -3.70
N ASN A 187 -6.38 -12.01 -3.55
CA ASN A 187 -7.42 -12.76 -4.23
C ASN A 187 -7.40 -12.46 -5.74
N ARG A 188 -7.23 -13.52 -6.53
CA ARG A 188 -7.13 -13.46 -8.00
C ARG A 188 -8.26 -12.67 -8.69
N ALA A 189 -9.43 -12.58 -8.09
CA ALA A 189 -10.57 -11.86 -8.67
C ALA A 189 -10.35 -10.34 -8.75
N HIS A 190 -9.35 -9.80 -8.05
CA HIS A 190 -9.09 -8.36 -7.95
C HIS A 190 -7.87 -7.90 -8.75
N TYR A 191 -7.10 -8.84 -9.32
CA TYR A 191 -5.88 -8.55 -10.07
C TYR A 191 -5.99 -9.11 -11.48
N ASP A 192 -5.39 -8.40 -12.44
CA ASP A 192 -5.31 -8.85 -13.83
C ASP A 192 -4.22 -9.91 -13.98
N MET A 193 -3.17 -9.85 -13.12
CA MET A 193 -2.08 -10.83 -13.08
C MET A 193 -1.62 -11.10 -11.65
N LEU A 194 -1.35 -12.39 -11.35
CA LEU A 194 -0.63 -12.82 -10.15
C LEU A 194 0.67 -13.49 -10.58
N ILE A 195 1.81 -12.96 -10.14
CA ILE A 195 3.11 -13.39 -10.66
C ILE A 195 4.00 -13.87 -9.53
N ASN A 196 4.49 -15.11 -9.64
CA ASN A 196 5.57 -15.63 -8.82
C ASN A 196 6.90 -15.07 -9.33
N SER A 197 7.47 -14.11 -8.62
CA SER A 197 8.74 -13.47 -9.02
C SER A 197 9.96 -14.38 -8.93
N SER A 198 9.90 -15.47 -8.15
CA SER A 198 10.99 -16.44 -8.07
C SER A 198 11.15 -17.26 -9.36
N LEU A 199 10.09 -17.36 -10.17
CA LEU A 199 10.13 -18.16 -11.40
C LEU A 199 11.07 -17.57 -12.46
N LEU A 200 10.97 -16.26 -12.69
CA LEU A 200 11.71 -15.56 -13.75
C LEU A 200 12.82 -14.64 -13.21
N GLY A 201 12.80 -14.35 -11.92
CA GLY A 201 13.59 -13.26 -11.33
C GLY A 201 13.02 -11.89 -11.66
N MET A 202 13.50 -10.86 -10.97
CA MET A 202 12.89 -9.54 -10.98
C MET A 202 12.96 -8.83 -12.34
N GLU A 203 14.11 -8.90 -13.01
CA GLU A 203 14.29 -8.20 -14.28
C GLU A 203 13.43 -8.78 -15.41
N LYS A 204 13.39 -10.11 -15.54
CA LYS A 204 12.57 -10.75 -16.57
C LYS A 204 11.07 -10.55 -16.28
N THR A 205 10.69 -10.63 -15.01
CA THR A 205 9.31 -10.33 -14.58
C THR A 205 8.92 -8.89 -14.95
N ALA A 206 9.79 -7.92 -14.69
CA ALA A 206 9.53 -6.54 -15.04
C ALA A 206 9.41 -6.30 -16.55
N LYS A 207 10.30 -6.89 -17.34
CA LYS A 207 10.25 -6.80 -18.83
C LYS A 207 8.96 -7.42 -19.38
N MET A 208 8.54 -8.56 -18.86
CA MET A 208 7.27 -9.20 -19.24
C MET A 208 6.07 -8.28 -18.92
N ILE A 209 6.05 -7.68 -17.73
CA ILE A 209 4.99 -6.75 -17.35
C ILE A 209 4.98 -5.52 -18.28
N ALA A 210 6.15 -4.95 -18.55
CA ALA A 210 6.26 -3.78 -19.43
C ALA A 210 5.80 -4.09 -20.86
N GLN A 211 6.10 -5.29 -21.38
CA GLN A 211 5.62 -5.73 -22.69
C GLN A 211 4.10 -5.87 -22.71
N ILE A 212 3.52 -6.56 -21.74
CA ILE A 212 2.06 -6.69 -21.61
C ILE A 212 1.39 -5.32 -21.54
N ALA A 213 1.94 -4.39 -20.75
CA ALA A 213 1.38 -3.04 -20.63
C ALA A 213 1.42 -2.25 -21.95
N LYS A 214 2.42 -2.50 -22.83
CA LYS A 214 2.51 -1.87 -24.15
C LYS A 214 1.51 -2.43 -25.15
N GLU A 215 1.24 -3.73 -25.07
CA GLU A 215 0.41 -4.47 -26.04
C GLU A 215 -1.10 -4.50 -25.69
N SER A 216 -1.45 -4.15 -24.44
CA SER A 216 -2.83 -4.21 -23.93
C SER A 216 -3.61 -2.91 -24.09
#